data_315c7a0ca174d89d9f47f9a1d354c1d6
#
_entry.id   315c7a0ca174d89d9f47f9a1d354c1d6
#
_cell.length_a   1.000
_cell.length_b   1.000
_cell.length_c   1.000
_cell.angle_alpha   90.00
_cell.angle_beta   90.00
_cell.angle_gamma   90.00
#
_symmetry.space_group_name_H-M   'P 1'
#
loop_
_entity.id
_entity.type
_entity.pdbx_description
1 polymer ?
#
loop_
_entity_poly.entity_id
_entity_poly.type
_entity_poly.pdbx_seq_one_letter_code
_entity_poly.pdbx_strand_id
1 'polypeptide(L)'
;MIKDQLQRSFKSWLTRVGVHVSARTVHRLNAALNYLAVGRWMASHNFDTSRRAQDRRQIFEKIAEEVGNQRVLYLEFGVHRGESMRLWSELLRHPEAVLHGFDSFEGLPEDWTLVDGRGTFSTGGEAPALPDRRVKFIKGWFDATLPAYEVPPHERLVVHLDADLYTSTATVLRALERHIVPGSFLLFDEFSDRLHELRAFDEFLRLHPGWRFRLVMADEILARAAFERVA
;
A
#
# COMPACT_ATOMS: atom_id res chain seq x y z
N MET A 1 13.87 -39.50 -5.53
CA MET A 1 13.66 -40.05 -6.88
C MET A 1 12.16 -40.21 -7.24
N ILE A 2 11.34 -41.02 -6.55
CA ILE A 2 9.88 -41.17 -6.85
C ILE A 2 9.12 -39.87 -6.65
N LYS A 3 9.37 -39.14 -5.56
CA LYS A 3 8.73 -37.84 -5.23
C LYS A 3 9.01 -36.76 -6.29
N ASP A 4 10.23 -36.71 -6.80
CA ASP A 4 10.63 -35.76 -7.84
C ASP A 4 9.99 -36.10 -9.19
N GLN A 5 9.83 -37.39 -9.50
CA GLN A 5 9.18 -37.84 -10.72
C GLN A 5 7.66 -37.54 -10.70
N LEU A 6 7.00 -37.75 -9.56
CA LEU A 6 5.59 -37.37 -9.36
C LEU A 6 5.37 -35.88 -9.50
N GLN A 7 6.26 -35.04 -8.89
CA GLN A 7 6.18 -33.60 -9.03
C GLN A 7 6.37 -33.14 -10.49
N ARG A 8 7.30 -33.75 -11.22
CA ARG A 8 7.52 -33.44 -12.65
C ARG A 8 6.29 -33.79 -13.48
N SER A 9 5.73 -34.98 -13.25
CA SER A 9 4.52 -35.44 -13.95
C SER A 9 3.33 -34.52 -13.69
N PHE A 10 3.12 -34.11 -12.45
CA PHE A 10 2.07 -33.15 -12.08
C PHE A 10 2.27 -31.76 -12.73
N LYS A 11 3.49 -31.23 -12.71
CA LYS A 11 3.81 -29.96 -13.38
C LYS A 11 3.58 -30.06 -14.90
N SER A 12 3.99 -31.17 -15.53
CA SER A 12 3.76 -31.39 -16.95
C SER A 12 2.27 -31.50 -17.29
N TRP A 13 1.49 -32.14 -16.43
CA TRP A 13 0.02 -32.17 -16.59
C TRP A 13 -0.58 -30.78 -16.48
N LEU A 14 -0.21 -29.99 -15.47
CA LEU A 14 -0.67 -28.60 -15.32
C LEU A 14 -0.37 -27.74 -16.54
N THR A 15 0.83 -27.85 -17.12
CA THR A 15 1.18 -27.09 -18.32
C THR A 15 0.32 -27.45 -19.52
N ARG A 16 -0.02 -28.74 -19.69
CA ARG A 16 -0.92 -29.20 -20.76
C ARG A 16 -2.35 -28.70 -20.57
N VAL A 17 -2.86 -28.74 -19.34
CA VAL A 17 -4.18 -28.18 -19.00
C VAL A 17 -4.19 -26.69 -19.22
N GLY A 18 -3.09 -25.99 -18.84
CA GLY A 18 -2.95 -24.55 -18.95
C GLY A 18 -3.14 -24.00 -20.37
N VAL A 19 -2.83 -24.78 -21.41
CA VAL A 19 -3.06 -24.39 -22.81
C VAL A 19 -4.54 -24.08 -23.09
N HIS A 20 -5.46 -24.72 -22.35
CA HIS A 20 -6.90 -24.57 -22.51
C HIS A 20 -7.55 -23.66 -21.47
N VAL A 21 -6.77 -23.12 -20.52
CA VAL A 21 -7.27 -22.21 -19.46
C VAL A 21 -7.19 -20.75 -19.92
N SER A 22 -8.29 -20.02 -19.79
CA SER A 22 -8.29 -18.60 -20.15
C SER A 22 -7.42 -17.77 -19.21
N ALA A 23 -6.83 -16.67 -19.70
CA ALA A 23 -6.06 -15.72 -18.89
C ALA A 23 -6.89 -15.20 -17.69
N ARG A 24 -8.19 -14.95 -17.87
CA ARG A 24 -9.12 -14.56 -16.81
C ARG A 24 -9.22 -15.61 -15.70
N THR A 25 -9.24 -16.89 -16.05
CA THR A 25 -9.28 -17.98 -15.06
C THR A 25 -7.97 -18.05 -14.28
N VAL A 26 -6.82 -17.93 -14.95
CA VAL A 26 -5.51 -17.88 -14.31
C VAL A 26 -5.44 -16.70 -13.34
N HIS A 27 -5.90 -15.51 -13.75
CA HIS A 27 -5.97 -14.33 -12.91
C HIS A 27 -6.81 -14.57 -11.64
N ARG A 28 -8.01 -15.15 -11.75
CA ARG A 28 -8.86 -15.49 -10.59
C ARG A 28 -8.20 -16.49 -9.64
N LEU A 29 -7.48 -17.48 -10.16
CA LEU A 29 -6.74 -18.41 -9.32
C LEU A 29 -5.58 -17.74 -8.59
N ASN A 30 -4.86 -16.85 -9.27
CA ASN A 30 -3.81 -16.04 -8.63
C ASN A 30 -4.37 -15.13 -7.53
N ALA A 31 -5.51 -14.50 -7.76
CA ALA A 31 -6.18 -13.70 -6.72
C ALA A 31 -6.52 -14.55 -5.48
N ALA A 32 -7.07 -15.77 -5.67
CA ALA A 32 -7.33 -16.68 -4.55
C ALA A 32 -6.04 -17.05 -3.79
N LEU A 33 -4.94 -17.28 -4.51
CA LEU A 33 -3.63 -17.54 -3.91
C LEU A 33 -3.07 -16.32 -3.15
N ASN A 34 -3.35 -15.09 -3.61
CA ASN A 34 -2.97 -13.87 -2.90
C ASN A 34 -3.66 -13.81 -1.53
N TYR A 35 -4.97 -14.06 -1.44
CA TYR A 35 -5.69 -14.06 -0.16
C TYR A 35 -5.17 -15.14 0.82
N LEU A 36 -4.85 -16.33 0.33
CA LEU A 36 -4.21 -17.36 1.17
C LEU A 36 -2.81 -16.93 1.63
N ALA A 37 -2.05 -16.30 0.76
CA ALA A 37 -0.69 -15.85 1.07
C ALA A 37 -0.69 -14.73 2.11
N VAL A 38 -1.55 -13.71 1.97
CA VAL A 38 -1.64 -12.61 2.94
C VAL A 38 -2.10 -13.10 4.30
N GLY A 39 -3.12 -13.99 4.37
CA GLY A 39 -3.56 -14.57 5.64
C GLY A 39 -2.46 -15.35 6.35
N ARG A 40 -1.69 -16.16 5.60
CA ARG A 40 -0.52 -16.88 6.12
C ARG A 40 0.58 -15.93 6.60
N TRP A 41 0.85 -14.86 5.85
CA TRP A 41 1.84 -13.86 6.20
C TRP A 41 1.47 -13.14 7.51
N MET A 42 0.21 -12.70 7.66
CA MET A 42 -0.30 -12.11 8.89
C MET A 42 -0.08 -13.04 10.09
N ALA A 43 -0.45 -14.31 9.95
CA ALA A 43 -0.27 -15.31 11.01
C ALA A 43 1.21 -15.54 11.36
N SER A 44 2.11 -15.57 10.36
CA SER A 44 3.55 -15.78 10.59
C SER A 44 4.23 -14.60 11.29
N HIS A 45 3.65 -13.41 11.21
CA HIS A 45 4.11 -12.20 11.89
C HIS A 45 3.34 -11.90 13.20
N ASN A 46 2.44 -12.80 13.61
CA ASN A 46 1.60 -12.67 14.80
C ASN A 46 0.75 -11.39 14.84
N PHE A 47 0.30 -10.91 13.67
CA PHE A 47 -0.63 -9.78 13.61
C PHE A 47 -2.05 -10.22 14.03
N ASP A 48 -2.64 -9.47 14.95
CA ASP A 48 -4.04 -9.68 15.35
C ASP A 48 -4.99 -9.20 14.25
N THR A 49 -5.56 -10.14 13.54
CA THR A 49 -6.51 -9.89 12.46
C THR A 49 -7.97 -10.00 12.89
N SER A 50 -8.26 -9.96 14.16
CA SER A 50 -9.64 -10.08 14.71
C SER A 50 -10.51 -8.85 14.42
N ARG A 51 -9.90 -7.68 14.29
CA ARG A 51 -10.59 -6.42 13.99
C ARG A 51 -10.57 -6.16 12.50
N ARG A 52 -11.77 -6.11 11.90
CA ARG A 52 -11.96 -5.87 10.46
C ARG A 52 -12.81 -4.64 10.22
N ALA A 53 -12.38 -3.82 9.28
CA ALA A 53 -13.16 -2.71 8.76
C ALA A 53 -14.09 -3.19 7.64
N GLN A 54 -15.27 -2.60 7.54
CA GLN A 54 -16.18 -2.85 6.43
C GLN A 54 -15.78 -2.09 5.17
N ASP A 55 -15.10 -0.94 5.35
CA ASP A 55 -14.60 -0.08 4.27
C ASP A 55 -13.31 0.65 4.67
N ARG A 56 -12.68 1.32 3.70
CA ARG A 56 -11.46 2.10 3.92
C ARG A 56 -11.66 3.27 4.89
N ARG A 57 -12.87 3.84 4.95
CA ARG A 57 -13.17 4.98 5.82
C ARG A 57 -12.98 4.61 7.29
N GLN A 58 -13.43 3.42 7.71
CA GLN A 58 -13.24 2.96 9.09
C GLN A 58 -11.75 2.79 9.46
N ILE A 59 -10.90 2.38 8.50
CA ILE A 59 -9.45 2.31 8.72
C ILE A 59 -8.88 3.70 8.94
N PHE A 60 -9.27 4.68 8.11
CA PHE A 60 -8.81 6.07 8.21
C PHE A 60 -9.28 6.71 9.53
N GLU A 61 -10.56 6.52 9.88
CA GLU A 61 -11.13 7.01 11.15
C GLU A 61 -10.39 6.41 12.35
N LYS A 62 -10.02 5.13 12.29
CA LYS A 62 -9.26 4.49 13.37
C LYS A 62 -7.87 5.09 13.53
N ILE A 63 -7.14 5.35 12.43
CA ILE A 63 -5.85 6.02 12.49
C ILE A 63 -6.02 7.45 12.99
N ALA A 64 -7.03 8.19 12.49
CA ALA A 64 -7.31 9.56 12.91
C ALA A 64 -7.66 9.65 14.42
N GLU A 65 -8.37 8.67 14.96
CA GLU A 65 -8.62 8.54 16.39
C GLU A 65 -7.31 8.37 17.20
N GLU A 66 -6.39 7.52 16.71
CA GLU A 66 -5.14 7.24 17.39
C GLU A 66 -4.13 8.38 17.35
N VAL A 67 -4.08 9.13 16.25
CA VAL A 67 -3.24 10.34 16.17
C VAL A 67 -3.86 11.51 16.93
N GLY A 68 -5.17 11.49 17.17
CA GLY A 68 -5.87 12.53 17.93
C GLY A 68 -5.71 13.93 17.33
N ASN A 69 -5.46 14.92 18.18
CA ASN A 69 -5.25 16.31 17.76
C ASN A 69 -3.75 16.67 17.64
N GLN A 70 -2.90 15.72 17.24
CA GLN A 70 -1.49 15.97 17.02
C GLN A 70 -1.25 16.59 15.64
N ARG A 71 -0.12 17.26 15.48
CA ARG A 71 0.31 17.79 14.18
C ARG A 71 0.79 16.65 13.29
N VAL A 72 -0.11 16.16 12.44
CA VAL A 72 0.13 15.03 11.54
C VAL A 72 0.75 15.52 10.24
N LEU A 73 1.76 14.79 9.76
CA LEU A 73 2.15 14.79 8.37
C LEU A 73 1.52 13.55 7.70
N TYR A 74 0.59 13.79 6.81
CA TYR A 74 -0.02 12.77 5.96
C TYR A 74 0.62 12.80 4.56
N LEU A 75 1.18 11.69 4.15
CA LEU A 75 1.79 11.50 2.83
C LEU A 75 1.04 10.41 2.09
N GLU A 76 0.48 10.73 0.93
CA GLU A 76 -0.22 9.80 0.04
C GLU A 76 0.57 9.59 -1.24
N PHE A 77 0.79 8.34 -1.59
CA PHE A 77 1.51 7.92 -2.79
C PHE A 77 0.56 7.15 -3.70
N GLY A 78 0.13 7.81 -4.78
CA GLY A 78 -1.01 7.46 -5.59
C GLY A 78 -2.25 8.25 -5.15
N VAL A 79 -2.53 9.34 -5.82
CA VAL A 79 -3.60 10.29 -5.46
C VAL A 79 -4.80 10.14 -6.39
N HIS A 80 -4.54 9.89 -7.67
CA HIS A 80 -5.55 9.81 -8.71
C HIS A 80 -6.50 11.03 -8.68
N ARG A 81 -7.76 10.86 -8.29
CA ARG A 81 -8.77 11.93 -8.19
C ARG A 81 -8.88 12.56 -6.81
N GLY A 82 -8.03 12.18 -5.87
CA GLY A 82 -7.94 12.78 -4.53
C GLY A 82 -9.09 12.43 -3.58
N GLU A 83 -9.72 11.29 -3.76
CA GLU A 83 -10.81 10.88 -2.86
C GLU A 83 -10.33 10.61 -1.43
N SER A 84 -9.23 9.88 -1.28
CA SER A 84 -8.61 9.61 0.01
C SER A 84 -8.07 10.89 0.64
N MET A 85 -7.40 11.74 -0.14
CA MET A 85 -6.88 13.04 0.32
C MET A 85 -8.00 13.94 0.86
N ARG A 86 -9.17 13.97 0.20
CA ARG A 86 -10.34 14.73 0.67
C ARG A 86 -10.82 14.20 2.01
N LEU A 87 -10.94 12.88 2.15
CA LEU A 87 -11.38 12.27 3.39
C LEU A 87 -10.40 12.53 4.54
N TRP A 88 -9.09 12.44 4.29
CA TRP A 88 -8.08 12.75 5.28
C TRP A 88 -8.07 14.24 5.67
N SER A 89 -8.37 15.15 4.75
CA SER A 89 -8.49 16.58 5.06
C SER A 89 -9.66 16.87 6.01
N GLU A 90 -10.73 16.07 5.97
CA GLU A 90 -11.84 16.14 6.91
C GLU A 90 -11.52 15.53 8.28
N LEU A 91 -10.76 14.42 8.30
CA LEU A 91 -10.44 13.67 9.53
C LEU A 91 -9.37 14.36 10.37
N LEU A 92 -8.31 14.89 9.75
CA LEU A 92 -7.22 15.56 10.43
C LEU A 92 -7.59 17.02 10.75
N ARG A 93 -7.91 17.28 12.02
CA ARG A 93 -8.47 18.58 12.45
C ARG A 93 -7.43 19.57 12.91
N HIS A 94 -6.19 19.15 13.20
CA HIS A 94 -5.14 20.08 13.63
C HIS A 94 -4.86 21.11 12.53
N PRO A 95 -4.86 22.44 12.82
CA PRO A 95 -4.71 23.46 11.78
C PRO A 95 -3.33 23.44 11.09
N GLU A 96 -2.32 22.93 11.78
CA GLU A 96 -0.95 22.78 11.24
C GLU A 96 -0.68 21.35 10.71
N ALA A 97 -1.69 20.49 10.56
CA ALA A 97 -1.51 19.24 9.83
C ALA A 97 -1.10 19.55 8.39
N VAL A 98 -0.22 18.72 7.85
CA VAL A 98 0.27 18.86 6.48
C VAL A 98 -0.15 17.61 5.71
N LEU A 99 -0.81 17.81 4.56
CA LEU A 99 -1.28 16.72 3.71
C LEU A 99 -0.62 16.87 2.33
N HIS A 100 0.34 16.00 2.03
CA HIS A 100 1.02 15.99 0.75
C HIS A 100 0.69 14.72 -0.04
N GLY A 101 0.22 14.89 -1.29
CA GLY A 101 -0.05 13.81 -2.20
C GLY A 101 0.97 13.77 -3.35
N PHE A 102 1.54 12.62 -3.58
CA PHE A 102 2.51 12.36 -4.64
C PHE A 102 1.86 11.52 -5.74
N ASP A 103 1.90 12.00 -6.96
CA ASP A 103 1.39 11.27 -8.13
C ASP A 103 1.99 11.87 -9.41
N SER A 104 2.22 11.04 -10.40
CA SER A 104 2.56 11.52 -11.75
C SER A 104 1.35 12.13 -12.44
N PHE A 105 0.14 11.67 -12.08
CA PHE A 105 -1.12 11.92 -12.78
C PHE A 105 -1.15 11.40 -14.22
N GLU A 106 -0.14 10.61 -14.59
CA GLU A 106 0.00 9.96 -15.89
C GLU A 106 -0.39 8.47 -15.85
N GLY A 107 -0.79 7.98 -14.66
CA GLY A 107 -1.16 6.59 -14.40
C GLY A 107 0.05 5.72 -14.03
N LEU A 108 -0.09 4.40 -14.15
CA LEU A 108 0.95 3.44 -13.76
C LEU A 108 2.20 3.57 -14.65
N PRO A 109 3.42 3.52 -14.07
CA PRO A 109 4.67 3.56 -14.85
C PRO A 109 4.95 2.28 -15.64
N GLU A 110 4.40 1.15 -15.21
CA GLU A 110 4.56 -0.18 -15.80
C GLU A 110 3.27 -1.00 -15.70
N ASP A 111 3.22 -2.18 -16.30
CA ASP A 111 2.06 -3.06 -16.22
C ASP A 111 1.96 -3.67 -14.81
N TRP A 112 0.77 -3.60 -14.22
CA TRP A 112 0.47 -4.19 -12.91
C TRP A 112 -0.16 -5.56 -13.03
N THR A 113 -1.25 -5.68 -13.78
CA THR A 113 -1.99 -6.94 -13.97
C THR A 113 -2.16 -7.27 -15.45
N LEU A 114 -2.82 -8.38 -15.76
CA LEU A 114 -3.16 -8.72 -17.15
C LEU A 114 -4.19 -7.75 -17.77
N VAL A 115 -4.83 -6.91 -16.98
CA VAL A 115 -5.88 -5.98 -17.41
C VAL A 115 -5.53 -4.52 -17.11
N ASP A 116 -4.66 -4.27 -16.14
CA ASP A 116 -4.21 -2.94 -15.75
C ASP A 116 -2.76 -2.75 -16.19
N GLY A 117 -2.62 -2.16 -17.37
CA GLY A 117 -1.33 -1.89 -17.97
C GLY A 117 -0.81 -0.49 -17.64
N ARG A 118 0.37 -0.18 -18.16
CA ARG A 118 0.97 1.14 -18.09
C ARG A 118 -0.02 2.23 -18.53
N GLY A 119 -0.09 3.34 -17.76
CA GLY A 119 -1.00 4.45 -18.00
C GLY A 119 -2.42 4.27 -17.45
N THR A 120 -2.75 3.09 -16.89
CA THR A 120 -4.01 2.91 -16.13
C THR A 120 -4.04 3.91 -14.96
N PHE A 121 -5.22 4.43 -14.61
CA PHE A 121 -5.46 5.49 -13.61
C PHE A 121 -4.95 6.88 -13.99
N SER A 122 -4.57 7.13 -15.25
CA SER A 122 -4.19 8.48 -15.68
C SER A 122 -5.35 9.47 -15.55
N THR A 123 -5.04 10.66 -15.03
CA THR A 123 -5.94 11.82 -15.05
C THR A 123 -5.53 12.85 -16.09
N GLY A 124 -4.74 12.43 -17.09
CA GLY A 124 -4.21 13.33 -18.13
C GLY A 124 -3.12 14.29 -17.64
N GLY A 125 -2.47 13.94 -16.54
CA GLY A 125 -1.43 14.76 -15.91
C GLY A 125 -1.98 15.89 -15.03
N GLU A 126 -3.29 15.89 -14.73
CA GLU A 126 -3.92 16.92 -13.93
C GLU A 126 -4.14 16.48 -12.47
N ALA A 127 -3.62 17.27 -11.54
CA ALA A 127 -3.87 17.10 -10.11
C ALA A 127 -5.30 17.54 -9.74
N PRO A 128 -5.97 16.89 -8.80
CA PRO A 128 -7.29 17.29 -8.34
C PRO A 128 -7.23 18.64 -7.60
N ALA A 129 -8.32 19.43 -7.71
CA ALA A 129 -8.47 20.64 -6.92
C ALA A 129 -9.16 20.31 -5.58
N LEU A 130 -8.51 20.68 -4.47
CA LEU A 130 -9.07 20.57 -3.12
C LEU A 130 -9.03 21.93 -2.43
N PRO A 131 -10.11 22.31 -1.72
CA PRO A 131 -10.20 23.65 -1.10
C PRO A 131 -9.35 23.79 0.16
N ASP A 132 -8.90 22.69 0.77
CA ASP A 132 -8.10 22.70 2.00
C ASP A 132 -6.68 23.17 1.71
N ARG A 133 -6.28 24.30 2.34
CA ARG A 133 -4.96 24.91 2.15
C ARG A 133 -3.79 24.07 2.71
N ARG A 134 -4.08 23.10 3.56
CA ARG A 134 -3.08 22.16 4.12
C ARG A 134 -2.67 21.12 3.11
N VAL A 135 -3.47 20.94 2.03
CA VAL A 135 -3.22 19.96 0.98
C VAL A 135 -2.31 20.54 -0.10
N LYS A 136 -1.28 19.77 -0.47
CA LYS A 136 -0.39 20.08 -1.58
C LYS A 136 -0.13 18.82 -2.39
N PHE A 137 -0.20 18.93 -3.71
CA PHE A 137 0.18 17.86 -4.62
C PHE A 137 1.58 18.08 -5.18
N ILE A 138 2.40 17.02 -5.14
CA ILE A 138 3.74 16.96 -5.69
C ILE A 138 3.66 16.08 -6.95
N LYS A 139 3.60 16.73 -8.12
CA LYS A 139 3.49 16.04 -9.40
C LYS A 139 4.82 15.48 -9.84
N GLY A 140 4.85 14.21 -10.20
CA GLY A 140 5.97 13.51 -10.77
C GLY A 140 6.09 12.07 -10.27
N TRP A 141 7.01 11.33 -10.86
CA TRP A 141 7.34 9.99 -10.43
C TRP A 141 8.04 10.01 -9.07
N PHE A 142 7.83 8.99 -8.23
CA PHE A 142 8.34 8.98 -6.85
C PHE A 142 9.87 9.00 -6.78
N ASP A 143 10.54 8.30 -7.69
CA ASP A 143 12.00 8.28 -7.79
C ASP A 143 12.60 9.64 -8.18
N ALA A 144 11.85 10.46 -8.89
CA ALA A 144 12.26 11.81 -9.27
C ALA A 144 11.91 12.86 -8.20
N THR A 145 10.80 12.70 -7.48
CA THR A 145 10.29 13.71 -6.54
C THR A 145 10.82 13.53 -5.12
N LEU A 146 10.94 12.29 -4.63
CA LEU A 146 11.34 12.00 -3.26
C LEU A 146 12.77 12.42 -2.89
N PRO A 147 13.79 12.34 -3.79
CA PRO A 147 15.15 12.77 -3.43
C PRO A 147 15.27 14.25 -3.06
N ALA A 148 14.40 15.12 -3.58
CA ALA A 148 14.36 16.54 -3.30
C ALA A 148 13.29 16.93 -2.27
N TYR A 149 12.53 15.98 -1.75
CA TYR A 149 11.45 16.24 -0.81
C TYR A 149 11.99 16.48 0.61
N GLU A 150 11.76 17.66 1.11
CA GLU A 150 12.04 18.00 2.51
C GLU A 150 10.81 17.65 3.37
N VAL A 151 10.99 16.69 4.27
CA VAL A 151 9.92 16.24 5.17
C VAL A 151 9.59 17.34 6.18
N PRO A 152 8.36 17.90 6.19
CA PRO A 152 7.97 18.95 7.11
C PRO A 152 8.02 18.49 8.58
N PRO A 153 8.23 19.44 9.55
CA PRO A 153 8.13 19.13 10.96
C PRO A 153 6.74 18.61 11.33
N HIS A 154 6.68 17.53 12.10
CA HIS A 154 5.45 16.86 12.50
C HIS A 154 5.62 16.13 13.84
N GLU A 155 4.53 15.76 14.47
CA GLU A 155 4.49 14.93 15.68
C GLU A 155 4.13 13.47 15.35
N ARG A 156 3.35 13.27 14.29
CA ARG A 156 2.97 11.95 13.77
C ARG A 156 3.09 11.90 12.26
N LEU A 157 3.57 10.78 11.77
CA LEU A 157 3.66 10.47 10.34
C LEU A 157 2.62 9.41 9.98
N VAL A 158 1.82 9.69 8.96
CA VAL A 158 0.93 8.73 8.32
C VAL A 158 1.32 8.63 6.86
N VAL A 159 1.78 7.46 6.43
CA VAL A 159 2.13 7.17 5.04
C VAL A 159 1.06 6.27 4.45
N HIS A 160 0.37 6.74 3.44
CA HIS A 160 -0.61 6.00 2.67
C HIS A 160 0.00 5.57 1.33
N LEU A 161 0.16 4.29 1.17
CA LEU A 161 0.70 3.62 -0.01
C LEU A 161 -0.49 3.09 -0.82
N ASP A 162 -0.86 3.79 -1.88
CA ASP A 162 -1.88 3.46 -2.88
C ASP A 162 -1.18 3.49 -4.26
N ALA A 163 -0.07 2.74 -4.32
CA ALA A 163 0.90 2.83 -5.41
C ALA A 163 0.92 1.57 -6.28
N ASP A 164 0.07 0.58 -5.96
CA ASP A 164 -0.17 -0.68 -6.65
C ASP A 164 1.09 -1.55 -6.82
N LEU A 165 2.19 -0.98 -7.28
CA LEU A 165 3.39 -1.67 -7.74
C LEU A 165 4.44 -1.86 -6.64
N TYR A 166 5.12 -3.01 -6.70
CA TYR A 166 6.27 -3.29 -5.83
C TYR A 166 7.36 -2.22 -5.93
N THR A 167 7.72 -1.82 -7.16
CA THR A 167 8.78 -0.84 -7.42
C THR A 167 8.47 0.51 -6.80
N SER A 168 7.22 0.97 -6.94
CA SER A 168 6.72 2.22 -6.38
C SER A 168 6.73 2.17 -4.84
N THR A 169 6.12 1.14 -4.26
CA THR A 169 6.04 0.96 -2.80
C THR A 169 7.44 0.84 -2.15
N ALA A 170 8.32 0.04 -2.75
CA ALA A 170 9.70 -0.13 -2.26
C ALA A 170 10.52 1.18 -2.33
N THR A 171 10.29 2.00 -3.37
CA THR A 171 10.91 3.32 -3.51
C THR A 171 10.49 4.26 -2.39
N VAL A 172 9.19 4.31 -2.09
CA VAL A 172 8.63 5.15 -1.01
C VAL A 172 9.16 4.71 0.35
N LEU A 173 9.07 3.41 0.68
CA LEU A 173 9.52 2.88 1.96
C LEU A 173 11.01 3.18 2.20
N ARG A 174 11.85 3.01 1.18
CA ARG A 174 13.30 3.32 1.25
C ARG A 174 13.55 4.81 1.45
N ALA A 175 12.85 5.66 0.72
CA ALA A 175 13.04 7.11 0.81
C ALA A 175 12.62 7.68 2.17
N LEU A 176 11.57 7.10 2.78
CA LEU A 176 11.04 7.55 4.07
C LEU A 176 11.60 6.78 5.27
N GLU A 177 12.48 5.81 5.08
CA GLU A 177 13.00 4.91 6.13
C GLU A 177 13.36 5.65 7.42
N ARG A 178 14.18 6.70 7.33
CA ARG A 178 14.64 7.47 8.50
C ARG A 178 13.53 8.25 9.21
N HIS A 179 12.39 8.46 8.56
CA HIS A 179 11.25 9.19 9.09
C HIS A 179 10.17 8.28 9.68
N ILE A 180 10.20 6.98 9.34
CA ILE A 180 9.31 5.98 9.92
C ILE A 180 9.84 5.63 11.31
N VAL A 181 9.42 6.39 12.33
CA VAL A 181 9.79 6.21 13.75
C VAL A 181 8.66 5.55 14.54
N PRO A 182 8.89 5.08 15.80
CA PRO A 182 7.78 4.61 16.64
C PRO A 182 6.65 5.63 16.72
N GLY A 183 5.42 5.17 16.47
CA GLY A 183 4.23 6.02 16.33
C GLY A 183 3.92 6.45 14.89
N SER A 184 4.73 6.08 13.90
CA SER A 184 4.39 6.25 12.48
C SER A 184 3.43 5.17 12.01
N PHE A 185 2.49 5.56 11.13
CA PHE A 185 1.52 4.67 10.51
C PHE A 185 1.86 4.43 9.04
N LEU A 186 1.77 3.18 8.61
CA LEU A 186 1.85 2.77 7.22
C LEU A 186 0.51 2.15 6.84
N LEU A 187 -0.17 2.72 5.86
CA LEU A 187 -1.42 2.24 5.31
C LEU A 187 -1.18 1.79 3.86
N PHE A 188 -1.60 0.59 3.53
CA PHE A 188 -1.52 -0.02 2.22
C PHE A 188 -2.93 -0.21 1.65
N ASP A 189 -3.14 0.12 0.37
CA ASP A 189 -4.46 -0.01 -0.28
C ASP A 189 -4.61 -1.34 -1.03
N GLU A 190 -3.51 -1.94 -1.55
CA GLU A 190 -3.49 -3.22 -2.26
C GLU A 190 -2.63 -4.29 -1.54
N PHE A 191 -2.78 -4.36 -0.20
CA PHE A 191 -1.95 -5.23 0.65
C PHE A 191 -2.11 -6.73 0.36
N SER A 192 -3.25 -7.16 -0.18
CA SER A 192 -3.46 -8.56 -0.54
C SER A 192 -2.63 -9.02 -1.73
N ASP A 193 -2.04 -8.11 -2.52
CA ASP A 193 -1.18 -8.48 -3.62
C ASP A 193 0.22 -8.87 -3.13
N ARG A 194 0.44 -10.19 -3.07
CA ARG A 194 1.70 -10.79 -2.59
C ARG A 194 2.92 -10.48 -3.44
N LEU A 195 2.74 -9.98 -4.66
CA LEU A 195 3.85 -9.68 -5.58
C LEU A 195 4.24 -8.21 -5.57
N HIS A 196 3.40 -7.36 -4.99
CA HIS A 196 3.54 -5.92 -4.99
C HIS A 196 3.69 -5.35 -3.57
N GLU A 197 2.68 -4.70 -2.99
CA GLU A 197 2.79 -4.00 -1.71
C GLU A 197 3.19 -4.90 -0.54
N LEU A 198 2.55 -6.06 -0.41
CA LEU A 198 2.92 -7.04 0.62
C LEU A 198 4.39 -7.46 0.51
N ARG A 199 4.87 -7.72 -0.70
CA ARG A 199 6.27 -8.07 -0.94
C ARG A 199 7.21 -6.94 -0.53
N ALA A 200 6.89 -5.71 -0.93
CA ALA A 200 7.71 -4.55 -0.59
C ALA A 200 7.81 -4.36 0.93
N PHE A 201 6.69 -4.52 1.65
CA PHE A 201 6.67 -4.41 3.10
C PHE A 201 7.39 -5.58 3.80
N ASP A 202 7.21 -6.82 3.34
CA ASP A 202 7.90 -7.99 3.87
C ASP A 202 9.43 -7.88 3.72
N GLU A 203 9.92 -7.42 2.56
CA GLU A 203 11.34 -7.14 2.33
C GLU A 203 11.85 -6.00 3.22
N PHE A 204 11.05 -4.93 3.38
CA PHE A 204 11.38 -3.82 4.27
C PHE A 204 11.51 -4.27 5.73
N LEU A 205 10.61 -5.11 6.22
CA LEU A 205 10.71 -5.68 7.58
C LEU A 205 11.96 -6.54 7.78
N ARG A 206 12.36 -7.31 6.76
CA ARG A 206 13.58 -8.12 6.82
C ARG A 206 14.85 -7.29 6.89
N LEU A 207 14.86 -6.11 6.27
CA LEU A 207 15.99 -5.17 6.36
C LEU A 207 16.07 -4.51 7.74
N HIS A 208 14.97 -4.50 8.51
CA HIS A 208 14.86 -3.85 9.81
C HIS A 208 14.43 -4.84 10.91
N PRO A 209 15.24 -5.86 11.24
CA PRO A 209 14.80 -6.94 12.14
C PRO A 209 14.55 -6.47 13.57
N GLY A 210 15.00 -5.26 13.94
CA GLY A 210 14.73 -4.62 15.23
C GLY A 210 13.41 -3.86 15.29
N TRP A 211 12.79 -3.57 14.14
CA TRP A 211 11.55 -2.81 14.11
C TRP A 211 10.36 -3.71 14.43
N ARG A 212 9.40 -3.14 15.13
CA ARG A 212 8.16 -3.83 15.50
C ARG A 212 6.98 -3.02 15.01
N PHE A 213 6.05 -3.73 14.40
CA PHE A 213 4.79 -3.16 13.95
C PHE A 213 3.63 -3.89 14.61
N ARG A 214 2.52 -3.18 14.84
CA ARG A 214 1.23 -3.78 15.15
C ARG A 214 0.25 -3.49 14.02
N LEU A 215 -0.67 -4.40 13.76
CA LEU A 215 -1.80 -4.14 12.89
C LEU A 215 -2.79 -3.25 13.63
N VAL A 216 -3.09 -2.09 13.07
CA VAL A 216 -4.08 -1.15 13.61
C VAL A 216 -5.48 -1.63 13.22
N MET A 217 -5.69 -1.86 11.94
CA MET A 217 -6.94 -2.35 11.35
C MET A 217 -6.68 -2.81 9.92
N ALA A 218 -7.51 -3.73 9.43
CA ALA A 218 -7.55 -4.12 8.03
C ALA A 218 -8.99 -4.32 7.58
N ASP A 219 -9.26 -4.29 6.27
CA ASP A 219 -10.57 -4.66 5.74
C ASP A 219 -10.82 -6.18 5.81
N GLU A 220 -12.04 -6.61 5.48
CA GLU A 220 -12.44 -8.02 5.59
C GLU A 220 -11.54 -8.98 4.82
N ILE A 221 -11.05 -8.56 3.67
CA ILE A 221 -10.27 -9.39 2.76
C ILE A 221 -8.76 -9.12 2.84
N LEU A 222 -8.30 -8.25 3.76
CA LEU A 222 -6.91 -7.81 3.88
C LEU A 222 -6.36 -7.14 2.60
N ALA A 223 -7.23 -6.59 1.76
CA ALA A 223 -6.80 -5.77 0.65
C ALA A 223 -6.20 -4.47 1.19
N ARG A 224 -6.83 -3.88 2.21
CA ARG A 224 -6.31 -2.72 2.92
C ARG A 224 -5.84 -3.09 4.30
N ALA A 225 -4.66 -2.61 4.66
CA ALA A 225 -4.09 -2.87 5.98
C ALA A 225 -3.29 -1.67 6.49
N ALA A 226 -3.54 -1.28 7.74
CA ALA A 226 -2.83 -0.21 8.42
C ALA A 226 -1.98 -0.77 9.56
N PHE A 227 -0.73 -0.39 9.58
CA PHE A 227 0.25 -0.79 10.59
C PHE A 227 0.81 0.43 11.31
N GLU A 228 1.05 0.33 12.60
CA GLU A 228 1.83 1.30 13.36
C GLU A 228 3.19 0.71 13.72
N ARG A 229 4.26 1.48 13.54
CA ARG A 229 5.56 1.14 14.10
C ARG A 229 5.53 1.41 15.61
N VAL A 230 5.79 0.39 16.44
CA VAL A 230 5.76 0.50 17.92
C VAL A 230 7.15 0.46 18.57
N ALA A 231 8.16 -0.05 17.86
CA ALA A 231 9.56 -0.04 18.31
C ALA A 231 10.53 -0.05 17.11
#